data_cf39aedd7d6319c94e23ac1161c34823
#
_entry.id   cf39aedd7d6319c94e23ac1161c34823
#
_cell.length_a   1.000
_cell.length_b   1.000
_cell.length_c   1.000
_cell.angle_alpha   90.00
_cell.angle_beta   90.00
_cell.angle_gamma   90.00
#
_symmetry.space_group_name_H-M   'P 1'
#
loop_
_entity.id
_entity.type
_entity.pdbx_description
1 polymer ?
#
loop_
_entity_poly.entity_id
_entity_poly.type
_entity_poly.pdbx_seq_one_letter_code
_entity_poly.pdbx_strand_id
1 'polypeptide(L)'
;PMTSSGAIDYDAYGRLIDWQIESGVAGLVTCGTTGEASTMTAEEHRQTIAFAVKRAAGRVPVIAGTGANCTEKAVELTRFACAAGADACLVVTPYYNKATQRGLIAHYTAIADASDKPVILYNVPSRTGCNLLPETCAALAGHPRIVAVKEASGNISQIVSLFHKAEAHLDVYSGNDDQIVPILAMGGEGCISVLSNVLPKEAVRLCELFFSGDVRGAAALQCRLLPVIDALFSEVNPIPVKAALAKMGYGTDTLRLPLTPMEEGRRAVLLNALKAWGV
;
A
#
# COMPACT_ATOMS: atom_id res chain seq x y z
N PRO A 1 1.66 8.43 11.39
CA PRO A 1 1.18 9.25 12.52
C PRO A 1 1.62 10.71 12.42
N MET A 2 0.76 11.62 12.94
CA MET A 2 1.05 13.04 13.04
C MET A 2 0.74 13.52 14.44
N THR A 3 1.43 14.59 14.87
CA THR A 3 1.12 15.32 16.10
C THR A 3 -0.17 16.14 15.92
N SER A 4 -0.70 16.70 17.00
CA SER A 4 -1.86 17.61 16.93
C SER A 4 -1.61 18.88 16.11
N SER A 5 -0.34 19.26 15.91
CA SER A 5 0.04 20.39 15.04
C SER A 5 0.17 19.99 13.55
N GLY A 6 0.00 18.72 13.21
CA GLY A 6 0.18 18.22 11.85
C GLY A 6 1.63 17.92 11.46
N ALA A 7 2.59 18.02 12.37
CA ALA A 7 3.95 17.53 12.12
C ALA A 7 4.00 15.99 12.16
N ILE A 8 4.97 15.39 11.48
CA ILE A 8 5.15 13.93 11.51
C ILE A 8 5.60 13.51 12.92
N ASP A 9 4.86 12.59 13.53
CA ASP A 9 5.18 12.01 14.84
C ASP A 9 6.06 10.76 14.66
N TYR A 10 7.37 10.97 14.66
CA TYR A 10 8.34 9.89 14.47
C TYR A 10 8.37 8.90 15.65
N ASP A 11 8.01 9.33 16.87
CA ASP A 11 7.95 8.41 18.01
C ASP A 11 6.77 7.44 17.88
N ALA A 12 5.58 7.96 17.57
CA ALA A 12 4.42 7.10 17.28
C ALA A 12 4.64 6.24 16.04
N TYR A 13 5.30 6.79 15.00
CA TYR A 13 5.63 6.03 13.80
C TYR A 13 6.61 4.90 14.08
N GLY A 14 7.62 5.14 14.90
CA GLY A 14 8.56 4.10 15.32
C GLY A 14 7.88 2.97 16.09
N ARG A 15 6.98 3.28 17.03
CA ARG A 15 6.19 2.27 17.75
C ARG A 15 5.28 1.48 16.81
N LEU A 16 4.66 2.15 15.82
CA LEU A 16 3.82 1.49 14.82
C LEU A 16 4.64 0.52 13.96
N ILE A 17 5.83 0.92 13.49
CA ILE A 17 6.75 0.06 12.75
C ILE A 17 7.10 -1.18 13.55
N ASP A 18 7.51 -1.03 14.81
CA ASP A 18 7.90 -2.15 15.66
C ASP A 18 6.72 -3.12 15.86
N TRP A 19 5.55 -2.60 16.17
CA TRP A 19 4.35 -3.42 16.35
C TRP A 19 3.95 -4.19 15.08
N GLN A 20 4.07 -3.57 13.91
CA GLN A 20 3.83 -4.27 12.64
C GLN A 20 4.80 -5.45 12.47
N ILE A 21 6.09 -5.21 12.70
CA ILE A 21 7.13 -6.25 12.60
C ILE A 21 6.89 -7.37 13.61
N GLU A 22 6.62 -7.04 14.87
CA GLU A 22 6.30 -8.00 15.93
C GLU A 22 5.02 -8.79 15.67
N SER A 23 4.13 -8.23 14.87
CA SER A 23 2.90 -8.90 14.42
C SER A 23 3.11 -9.83 13.23
N GLY A 24 4.32 -9.91 12.68
CA GLY A 24 4.69 -10.88 11.65
C GLY A 24 4.46 -10.41 10.21
N VAL A 25 4.31 -9.10 9.95
CA VAL A 25 4.20 -8.61 8.56
C VAL A 25 5.49 -8.92 7.78
N ALA A 26 5.34 -9.34 6.52
CA ALA A 26 6.46 -9.70 5.65
C ALA A 26 7.27 -8.50 5.14
N GLY A 27 6.72 -7.28 5.21
CA GLY A 27 7.38 -6.05 4.78
C GLY A 27 6.56 -4.82 5.14
N LEU A 28 7.20 -3.65 5.02
CA LEU A 28 6.60 -2.36 5.34
C LEU A 28 6.56 -1.48 4.09
N VAL A 29 5.40 -0.88 3.80
CA VAL A 29 5.28 0.18 2.79
C VAL A 29 5.25 1.53 3.49
N THR A 30 6.27 2.35 3.28
CA THR A 30 6.32 3.73 3.77
C THR A 30 5.93 4.71 2.68
N CYS A 31 5.33 5.83 3.04
CA CYS A 31 4.92 6.89 2.11
C CYS A 31 4.03 6.42 0.95
N GLY A 32 3.17 5.40 1.20
CA GLY A 32 2.07 5.07 0.30
C GLY A 32 0.90 6.05 0.48
N THR A 33 -0.23 5.76 -0.16
CA THR A 33 -1.47 6.57 -0.04
C THR A 33 -1.92 6.70 1.42
N THR A 34 -1.95 5.58 2.15
CA THR A 34 -2.31 5.55 3.58
C THR A 34 -1.32 6.35 4.44
N GLY A 35 -0.07 6.43 4.01
CA GLY A 35 0.98 7.24 4.66
C GLY A 35 0.90 8.73 4.36
N GLU A 36 -0.16 9.23 3.69
CA GLU A 36 -0.38 10.64 3.39
C GLU A 36 0.77 11.34 2.64
N ALA A 37 1.47 10.59 1.77
CA ALA A 37 2.60 11.12 1.00
C ALA A 37 2.24 12.36 0.16
N SER A 38 0.98 12.48 -0.27
CA SER A 38 0.49 13.61 -1.08
C SER A 38 0.45 14.95 -0.35
N THR A 39 0.46 14.95 0.98
CA THR A 39 0.45 16.18 1.81
C THR A 39 1.78 16.42 2.53
N MET A 40 2.78 15.60 2.26
CA MET A 40 4.15 15.81 2.74
C MET A 40 4.90 16.81 1.85
N THR A 41 5.76 17.62 2.45
CA THR A 41 6.80 18.31 1.69
C THR A 41 7.81 17.29 1.15
N ALA A 42 8.60 17.68 0.16
CA ALA A 42 9.63 16.78 -0.40
C ALA A 42 10.64 16.34 0.67
N GLU A 43 10.96 17.23 1.61
CA GLU A 43 11.88 16.92 2.71
C GLU A 43 11.27 15.94 3.72
N GLU A 44 10.03 16.18 4.15
CA GLU A 44 9.31 15.25 5.04
C GLU A 44 9.18 13.85 4.41
N HIS A 45 8.91 13.77 3.12
CA HIS A 45 8.80 12.50 2.40
C HIS A 45 10.13 11.73 2.45
N ARG A 46 11.24 12.42 2.15
CA ARG A 46 12.59 11.83 2.23
C ARG A 46 12.95 11.40 3.65
N GLN A 47 12.71 12.26 4.63
CA GLN A 47 12.98 11.95 6.03
C GLN A 47 12.17 10.77 6.54
N THR A 48 10.90 10.65 6.13
CA THR A 48 10.02 9.55 6.51
C THR A 48 10.49 8.21 5.93
N ILE A 49 10.96 8.19 4.67
CA ILE A 49 11.57 7.00 4.07
C ILE A 49 12.85 6.60 4.86
N ALA A 50 13.76 7.55 5.06
CA ALA A 50 15.02 7.29 5.76
C ALA A 50 14.79 6.80 7.20
N PHE A 51 13.80 7.38 7.90
CA PHE A 51 13.41 6.96 9.24
C PHE A 51 12.88 5.52 9.24
N ALA A 52 11.99 5.16 8.31
CA ALA A 52 11.44 3.81 8.23
C ALA A 52 12.52 2.76 7.98
N VAL A 53 13.44 3.01 7.05
CA VAL A 53 14.59 2.14 6.77
C VAL A 53 15.45 1.96 8.02
N LYS A 54 15.83 3.07 8.67
CA LYS A 54 16.62 3.03 9.91
C LYS A 54 15.91 2.28 11.04
N ARG A 55 14.60 2.49 11.21
CA ARG A 55 13.83 1.84 12.28
C ARG A 55 13.60 0.36 12.03
N ALA A 56 13.32 -0.02 10.79
CA ALA A 56 13.19 -1.44 10.42
C ALA A 56 14.51 -2.20 10.64
N ALA A 57 15.65 -1.55 10.39
CA ALA A 57 16.99 -2.08 10.66
C ALA A 57 17.22 -3.49 10.07
N GLY A 58 16.68 -3.76 8.87
CA GLY A 58 16.80 -5.04 8.17
C GLY A 58 15.94 -6.18 8.77
N ARG A 59 15.09 -5.91 9.77
CA ARG A 59 14.18 -6.92 10.32
C ARG A 59 13.14 -7.40 9.32
N VAL A 60 12.68 -6.51 8.47
CA VAL A 60 11.79 -6.77 7.32
C VAL A 60 12.14 -5.81 6.18
N PRO A 61 11.83 -6.14 4.91
CA PRO A 61 11.99 -5.23 3.79
C PRO A 61 11.17 -3.95 3.95
N VAL A 62 11.75 -2.82 3.53
CA VAL A 62 11.07 -1.52 3.47
C VAL A 62 10.87 -1.11 2.02
N ILE A 63 9.63 -0.94 1.63
CA ILE A 63 9.20 -0.53 0.29
C ILE A 63 8.82 0.95 0.34
N ALA A 64 9.52 1.79 -0.40
CA ALA A 64 9.27 3.23 -0.41
C ALA A 64 8.26 3.61 -1.49
N GLY A 65 7.21 4.35 -1.13
CA GLY A 65 6.31 4.99 -2.09
C GLY A 65 7.01 6.17 -2.76
N THR A 66 7.35 6.03 -4.05
CA THR A 66 8.11 7.04 -4.80
C THR A 66 7.38 7.57 -6.03
N GLY A 67 6.16 7.07 -6.31
CA GLY A 67 5.37 7.49 -7.47
C GLY A 67 4.93 8.96 -7.39
N ALA A 68 4.96 9.62 -8.54
CA ALA A 68 4.46 10.98 -8.73
C ALA A 68 3.83 11.12 -10.13
N ASN A 69 3.05 12.17 -10.33
CA ASN A 69 2.48 12.49 -11.65
C ASN A 69 3.44 13.27 -12.58
N CYS A 70 4.66 13.51 -12.12
CA CYS A 70 5.78 14.04 -12.88
C CYS A 70 6.93 13.01 -12.86
N THR A 71 7.35 12.56 -14.04
CA THR A 71 8.39 11.52 -14.17
C THR A 71 9.68 11.90 -13.49
N GLU A 72 10.15 13.15 -13.67
CA GLU A 72 11.39 13.65 -13.07
C GLU A 72 11.36 13.56 -11.53
N LYS A 73 10.24 14.01 -10.91
CA LYS A 73 10.06 13.92 -9.46
C LYS A 73 10.05 12.47 -8.96
N ALA A 74 9.39 11.55 -9.70
CA ALA A 74 9.40 10.14 -9.36
C ALA A 74 10.80 9.53 -9.46
N VAL A 75 11.57 9.89 -10.49
CA VAL A 75 12.96 9.47 -10.68
C VAL A 75 13.86 9.97 -9.54
N GLU A 76 13.77 11.26 -9.19
CA GLU A 76 14.56 11.84 -8.10
C GLU A 76 14.25 11.14 -6.75
N LEU A 77 12.97 10.93 -6.46
CA LEU A 77 12.55 10.28 -5.20
C LEU A 77 12.94 8.81 -5.16
N THR A 78 12.86 8.11 -6.30
CA THR A 78 13.32 6.72 -6.43
C THR A 78 14.83 6.61 -6.17
N ARG A 79 15.65 7.47 -6.79
CA ARG A 79 17.10 7.51 -6.52
C ARG A 79 17.39 7.77 -5.04
N PHE A 80 16.68 8.71 -4.43
CA PHE A 80 16.82 8.99 -3.01
C PHE A 80 16.45 7.76 -2.15
N ALA A 81 15.33 7.10 -2.43
CA ALA A 81 14.87 5.93 -1.67
C ALA A 81 15.89 4.78 -1.76
N CYS A 82 16.43 4.52 -2.95
CA CYS A 82 17.51 3.54 -3.16
C CYS A 82 18.75 3.89 -2.31
N ALA A 83 19.22 5.14 -2.39
CA ALA A 83 20.38 5.61 -1.64
C ALA A 83 20.15 5.59 -0.11
N ALA A 84 18.92 5.80 0.35
CA ALA A 84 18.52 5.71 1.75
C ALA A 84 18.42 4.26 2.27
N GLY A 85 18.56 3.26 1.38
CA GLY A 85 18.55 1.84 1.75
C GLY A 85 17.17 1.18 1.73
N ALA A 86 16.19 1.74 1.02
CA ALA A 86 14.94 1.04 0.76
C ALA A 86 15.20 -0.23 -0.07
N ASP A 87 14.43 -1.29 0.19
CA ASP A 87 14.59 -2.59 -0.48
C ASP A 87 13.86 -2.64 -1.82
N ALA A 88 12.79 -1.85 -1.98
CA ALA A 88 12.04 -1.71 -3.22
C ALA A 88 11.33 -0.35 -3.28
N CYS A 89 10.85 0.01 -4.47
CA CYS A 89 10.04 1.22 -4.70
C CYS A 89 8.63 0.86 -5.16
N LEU A 90 7.61 1.44 -4.53
CA LEU A 90 6.21 1.35 -4.95
C LEU A 90 5.84 2.62 -5.74
N VAL A 91 5.50 2.46 -7.01
CA VAL A 91 5.27 3.57 -7.92
C VAL A 91 3.82 3.58 -8.39
N VAL A 92 3.02 4.50 -7.87
CA VAL A 92 1.63 4.70 -8.30
C VAL A 92 1.57 5.29 -9.71
N THR A 93 0.56 4.91 -10.50
CA THR A 93 0.30 5.53 -11.80
C THR A 93 0.20 7.06 -11.67
N PRO A 94 0.68 7.84 -12.67
CA PRO A 94 0.47 9.29 -12.69
C PRO A 94 -1.02 9.64 -12.50
N TYR A 95 -1.30 10.44 -11.51
CA TYR A 95 -2.64 10.88 -11.14
C TYR A 95 -2.93 12.26 -11.75
N TYR A 96 -4.19 12.55 -12.00
CA TYR A 96 -4.69 13.84 -12.50
C TYR A 96 -4.43 14.09 -14.00
N ASN A 97 -3.17 14.03 -14.48
CA ASN A 97 -2.78 14.33 -15.87
C ASN A 97 -3.03 13.19 -16.89
N LYS A 98 -3.60 12.06 -16.46
CA LYS A 98 -4.16 10.98 -17.31
C LYS A 98 -3.24 10.54 -18.45
N ALA A 99 -2.10 9.98 -18.12
CA ALA A 99 -1.16 9.48 -19.12
C ALA A 99 -1.78 8.39 -20.02
N THR A 100 -1.39 8.37 -21.29
CA THR A 100 -1.70 7.25 -22.20
C THR A 100 -0.91 6.01 -21.83
N GLN A 101 -1.32 4.81 -22.28
CA GLN A 101 -0.59 3.57 -22.01
C GLN A 101 0.87 3.64 -22.49
N ARG A 102 1.12 4.22 -23.66
CA ARG A 102 2.47 4.49 -24.18
C ARG A 102 3.26 5.44 -23.25
N GLY A 103 2.59 6.46 -22.72
CA GLY A 103 3.19 7.37 -21.74
C GLY A 103 3.51 6.67 -20.42
N LEU A 104 2.65 5.73 -19.98
CA LEU A 104 2.91 4.91 -18.78
C LEU A 104 4.13 4.01 -18.97
N ILE A 105 4.28 3.36 -20.14
CA ILE A 105 5.47 2.56 -20.43
C ILE A 105 6.72 3.44 -20.34
N ALA A 106 6.75 4.59 -20.99
CA ALA A 106 7.90 5.51 -20.94
C ALA A 106 8.19 6.01 -19.51
N HIS A 107 7.14 6.36 -18.76
CA HIS A 107 7.25 6.82 -17.36
C HIS A 107 7.87 5.76 -16.45
N TYR A 108 7.34 4.53 -16.46
CA TYR A 108 7.83 3.46 -15.61
C TYR A 108 9.21 2.97 -16.03
N THR A 109 9.51 2.92 -17.33
CA THR A 109 10.85 2.58 -17.82
C THR A 109 11.87 3.60 -17.30
N ALA A 110 11.61 4.90 -17.42
CA ALA A 110 12.54 5.92 -16.92
C ALA A 110 12.76 5.85 -15.39
N ILE A 111 11.74 5.47 -14.61
CA ILE A 111 11.87 5.28 -13.17
C ILE A 111 12.68 4.01 -12.86
N ALA A 112 12.40 2.93 -13.58
CA ALA A 112 13.07 1.65 -13.39
C ALA A 112 14.56 1.71 -13.81
N ASP A 113 14.87 2.42 -14.89
CA ASP A 113 16.26 2.70 -15.32
C ASP A 113 17.05 3.50 -14.27
N ALA A 114 16.36 4.34 -13.50
CA ALA A 114 16.96 5.15 -12.43
C ALA A 114 17.08 4.42 -11.09
N SER A 115 16.52 3.21 -10.99
CA SER A 115 16.49 2.41 -9.76
C SER A 115 17.56 1.30 -9.80
N ASP A 116 18.28 1.10 -8.70
CA ASP A 116 19.08 -0.10 -8.45
C ASP A 116 18.32 -1.16 -7.63
N LYS A 117 17.07 -0.88 -7.26
CA LYS A 117 16.18 -1.73 -6.48
C LYS A 117 14.96 -2.15 -7.30
N PRO A 118 14.26 -3.24 -6.88
CA PRO A 118 13.00 -3.63 -7.48
C PRO A 118 11.95 -2.52 -7.49
N VAL A 119 11.18 -2.43 -8.56
CA VAL A 119 10.07 -1.48 -8.75
C VAL A 119 8.77 -2.27 -8.79
N ILE A 120 7.83 -1.86 -7.97
CA ILE A 120 6.48 -2.40 -7.89
C ILE A 120 5.54 -1.37 -8.52
N LEU A 121 4.86 -1.74 -9.59
CA LEU A 121 3.82 -0.94 -10.21
C LEU A 121 2.64 -0.82 -9.24
N TYR A 122 1.94 0.33 -9.23
CA TYR A 122 0.73 0.45 -8.42
C TYR A 122 -0.43 0.99 -9.26
N ASN A 123 -1.41 0.13 -9.50
CA ASN A 123 -2.62 0.44 -10.25
C ASN A 123 -3.80 0.68 -9.30
N VAL A 124 -4.32 1.91 -9.28
CA VAL A 124 -5.48 2.31 -8.46
C VAL A 124 -6.32 3.37 -9.18
N PRO A 125 -7.01 2.99 -10.26
CA PRO A 125 -7.70 3.94 -11.14
C PRO A 125 -8.80 4.75 -10.45
N SER A 126 -9.42 4.22 -9.40
CA SER A 126 -10.40 4.95 -8.58
C SER A 126 -9.85 6.20 -7.90
N ARG A 127 -8.52 6.26 -7.67
CA ARG A 127 -7.84 7.41 -7.06
C ARG A 127 -7.12 8.27 -8.08
N THR A 128 -6.50 7.64 -9.06
CA THR A 128 -5.62 8.33 -10.01
C THR A 128 -6.34 8.85 -11.25
N GLY A 129 -7.48 8.24 -11.61
CA GLY A 129 -8.13 8.44 -12.90
C GLY A 129 -7.32 7.86 -14.07
N CYS A 130 -6.32 7.03 -13.77
CA CYS A 130 -5.43 6.40 -14.76
C CYS A 130 -5.34 4.90 -14.47
N ASN A 131 -5.79 4.08 -15.42
CA ASN A 131 -5.76 2.63 -15.31
C ASN A 131 -4.55 2.07 -16.07
N LEU A 132 -3.77 1.24 -15.40
CA LEU A 132 -2.67 0.49 -16.00
C LEU A 132 -3.26 -0.81 -16.58
N LEU A 133 -3.34 -0.90 -17.89
CA LEU A 133 -3.94 -2.05 -18.57
C LEU A 133 -3.03 -3.29 -18.53
N PRO A 134 -3.59 -4.50 -18.59
CA PRO A 134 -2.82 -5.75 -18.58
C PRO A 134 -1.72 -5.81 -19.65
N GLU A 135 -1.99 -5.30 -20.85
CA GLU A 135 -1.01 -5.23 -21.95
C GLU A 135 0.18 -4.33 -21.60
N THR A 136 -0.08 -3.26 -20.86
CA THR A 136 0.96 -2.34 -20.42
C THR A 136 1.81 -2.96 -19.31
N CYS A 137 1.18 -3.67 -18.38
CA CYS A 137 1.90 -4.44 -17.37
C CYS A 137 2.79 -5.50 -18.03
N ALA A 138 2.27 -6.25 -19.00
CA ALA A 138 3.04 -7.25 -19.75
C ALA A 138 4.24 -6.65 -20.51
N ALA A 139 4.05 -5.49 -21.14
CA ALA A 139 5.15 -4.77 -21.79
C ALA A 139 6.22 -4.31 -20.81
N LEU A 140 5.83 -3.90 -19.59
CA LEU A 140 6.74 -3.45 -18.53
C LEU A 140 7.43 -4.63 -17.83
N ALA A 141 6.82 -5.81 -17.80
CA ALA A 141 7.38 -7.03 -17.21
C ALA A 141 8.71 -7.48 -17.85
N GLY A 142 8.98 -7.04 -19.07
CA GLY A 142 10.28 -7.26 -19.73
C GLY A 142 11.44 -6.45 -19.13
N HIS A 143 11.17 -5.47 -18.26
CA HIS A 143 12.21 -4.67 -17.63
C HIS A 143 12.76 -5.37 -16.36
N PRO A 144 14.08 -5.59 -16.21
CA PRO A 144 14.64 -6.42 -15.13
C PRO A 144 14.40 -5.86 -13.72
N ARG A 145 14.07 -4.58 -13.57
CA ARG A 145 13.76 -3.96 -12.29
C ARG A 145 12.27 -3.93 -11.95
N ILE A 146 11.39 -4.13 -12.92
CA ILE A 146 9.95 -4.14 -12.70
C ILE A 146 9.55 -5.58 -12.39
N VAL A 147 9.26 -5.86 -11.11
CA VAL A 147 9.11 -7.24 -10.62
C VAL A 147 7.69 -7.56 -10.16
N ALA A 148 6.89 -6.54 -9.86
CA ALA A 148 5.57 -6.78 -9.28
C ALA A 148 4.57 -5.67 -9.62
N VAL A 149 3.29 -5.96 -9.37
CA VAL A 149 2.21 -4.99 -9.38
C VAL A 149 1.34 -5.11 -8.13
N LYS A 150 1.11 -3.98 -7.46
CA LYS A 150 0.02 -3.81 -6.50
C LYS A 150 -1.22 -3.47 -7.30
N GLU A 151 -2.16 -4.41 -7.39
CA GLU A 151 -3.39 -4.28 -8.16
C GLU A 151 -4.55 -3.88 -7.26
N ALA A 152 -5.12 -2.72 -7.50
CA ALA A 152 -6.23 -2.15 -6.76
C ALA A 152 -7.30 -1.52 -7.67
N SER A 153 -7.47 -2.07 -8.89
CA SER A 153 -8.56 -1.64 -9.79
C SER A 153 -9.94 -2.08 -9.29
N GLY A 154 -10.00 -3.16 -8.52
CA GLY A 154 -11.26 -3.79 -8.13
C GLY A 154 -11.91 -4.61 -9.25
N ASN A 155 -11.31 -4.67 -10.43
CA ASN A 155 -11.84 -5.37 -11.59
C ASN A 155 -11.23 -6.76 -11.75
N ILE A 156 -11.90 -7.77 -11.20
CA ILE A 156 -11.42 -9.17 -11.24
C ILE A 156 -11.21 -9.66 -12.68
N SER A 157 -12.04 -9.27 -13.65
CA SER A 157 -11.86 -9.65 -15.05
C SER A 157 -10.56 -9.08 -15.65
N GLN A 158 -10.22 -7.83 -15.31
CA GLN A 158 -8.93 -7.24 -15.68
C GLN A 158 -7.77 -7.95 -14.99
N ILE A 159 -7.94 -8.35 -13.73
CA ILE A 159 -6.91 -9.06 -12.97
C ILE A 159 -6.65 -10.45 -13.59
N VAL A 160 -7.69 -11.19 -13.98
CA VAL A 160 -7.53 -12.46 -14.75
C VAL A 160 -6.74 -12.22 -16.05
N SER A 161 -7.06 -11.17 -16.78
CA SER A 161 -6.31 -10.81 -18.01
C SER A 161 -4.86 -10.42 -17.70
N LEU A 162 -4.59 -9.79 -16.56
CA LEU A 162 -3.22 -9.46 -16.13
C LEU A 162 -2.40 -10.73 -15.90
N PHE A 163 -2.92 -11.70 -15.14
CA PHE A 163 -2.24 -12.98 -14.92
C PHE A 163 -1.96 -13.72 -16.23
N HIS A 164 -2.93 -13.73 -17.15
CA HIS A 164 -2.75 -14.35 -18.46
C HIS A 164 -1.65 -13.67 -19.29
N LYS A 165 -1.60 -12.34 -19.31
CA LYS A 165 -0.69 -11.59 -20.20
C LYS A 165 0.72 -11.41 -19.61
N ALA A 166 0.84 -11.31 -18.29
CA ALA A 166 2.13 -11.17 -17.64
C ALA A 166 2.92 -12.48 -17.53
N GLU A 167 2.29 -13.64 -17.77
CA GLU A 167 2.91 -14.97 -17.87
C GLU A 167 3.92 -15.27 -16.74
N ALA A 168 3.57 -15.00 -15.49
CA ALA A 168 4.43 -15.17 -14.31
C ALA A 168 5.71 -14.31 -14.29
N HIS A 169 5.80 -13.27 -15.11
CA HIS A 169 6.91 -12.32 -15.07
C HIS A 169 6.71 -11.15 -14.07
N LEU A 170 5.51 -11.03 -13.50
CA LEU A 170 5.19 -10.04 -12.47
C LEU A 170 4.46 -10.71 -11.30
N ASP A 171 4.99 -10.53 -10.11
CA ASP A 171 4.26 -10.85 -8.88
C ASP A 171 3.04 -9.93 -8.74
N VAL A 172 1.90 -10.47 -8.34
CA VAL A 172 0.67 -9.69 -8.16
C VAL A 172 0.28 -9.66 -6.69
N TYR A 173 0.23 -8.46 -6.12
CA TYR A 173 -0.23 -8.24 -4.75
C TYR A 173 -1.60 -7.55 -4.76
N SER A 174 -2.54 -8.06 -3.95
CA SER A 174 -3.81 -7.36 -3.76
C SER A 174 -3.59 -6.00 -3.09
N GLY A 175 -4.08 -4.94 -3.70
CA GLY A 175 -4.16 -3.61 -3.11
C GLY A 175 -5.52 -3.31 -2.45
N ASN A 176 -6.48 -4.23 -2.59
CA ASN A 176 -7.81 -4.15 -2.01
C ASN A 176 -7.99 -5.26 -0.97
N ASP A 177 -8.31 -4.90 0.27
CA ASP A 177 -8.41 -5.85 1.38
C ASP A 177 -9.58 -6.83 1.24
N ASP A 178 -10.65 -6.47 0.55
CA ASP A 178 -11.79 -7.33 0.22
C ASP A 178 -11.53 -8.35 -0.90
N GLN A 179 -10.40 -8.24 -1.60
CA GLN A 179 -10.04 -9.07 -2.75
C GLN A 179 -8.77 -9.91 -2.54
N ILE A 180 -8.28 -10.04 -1.30
CA ILE A 180 -7.04 -10.77 -1.03
C ILE A 180 -7.18 -12.22 -1.49
N VAL A 181 -8.14 -12.97 -0.95
CA VAL A 181 -8.32 -14.41 -1.31
C VAL A 181 -8.60 -14.62 -2.80
N PRO A 182 -9.48 -13.86 -3.46
CA PRO A 182 -9.66 -13.94 -4.92
C PRO A 182 -8.36 -13.78 -5.72
N ILE A 183 -7.50 -12.84 -5.35
CA ILE A 183 -6.23 -12.61 -6.05
C ILE A 183 -5.22 -13.71 -5.75
N LEU A 184 -5.12 -14.17 -4.50
CA LEU A 184 -4.30 -15.33 -4.14
C LEU A 184 -4.71 -16.59 -4.92
N ALA A 185 -6.03 -16.81 -5.09
CA ALA A 185 -6.56 -17.95 -5.82
C ALA A 185 -6.17 -17.96 -7.32
N MET A 186 -5.80 -16.83 -7.88
CA MET A 186 -5.29 -16.72 -9.26
C MET A 186 -3.76 -16.79 -9.36
N GLY A 187 -3.05 -16.96 -8.25
CA GLY A 187 -1.59 -16.99 -8.22
C GLY A 187 -0.96 -15.70 -7.70
N GLY A 188 -1.70 -14.90 -6.93
CA GLY A 188 -1.15 -13.73 -6.26
C GLY A 188 -0.21 -14.09 -5.11
N GLU A 189 0.76 -13.24 -4.82
CA GLU A 189 1.83 -13.46 -3.84
C GLU A 189 1.51 -12.88 -2.44
N GLY A 190 0.40 -12.18 -2.30
CA GLY A 190 0.02 -11.56 -1.02
C GLY A 190 -0.82 -10.31 -1.19
N CYS A 191 -0.73 -9.42 -0.19
CA CYS A 191 -1.44 -8.14 -0.19
C CYS A 191 -0.57 -6.99 0.31
N ILE A 192 -0.86 -5.80 -0.18
CA ILE A 192 -0.37 -4.52 0.37
C ILE A 192 -1.60 -3.79 0.91
N SER A 193 -1.85 -3.95 2.18
CA SER A 193 -3.13 -3.82 2.87
C SER A 193 -3.29 -2.51 3.64
N VAL A 194 -4.50 -2.01 3.76
CA VAL A 194 -4.90 -0.98 4.73
C VAL A 194 -5.31 -1.64 6.05
N LEU A 195 -6.05 -2.75 5.99
CA LEU A 195 -6.48 -3.54 7.14
C LEU A 195 -5.31 -3.92 8.06
N SER A 196 -4.16 -4.27 7.48
CA SER A 196 -2.96 -4.65 8.23
C SER A 196 -2.45 -3.56 9.19
N ASN A 197 -2.79 -2.29 8.97
CA ASN A 197 -2.43 -1.21 9.89
C ASN A 197 -3.13 -1.35 11.25
N VAL A 198 -4.29 -2.00 11.33
CA VAL A 198 -5.09 -2.14 12.56
C VAL A 198 -5.25 -3.59 13.01
N LEU A 199 -5.18 -4.55 12.10
CA LEU A 199 -5.26 -5.99 12.35
C LEU A 199 -4.13 -6.72 11.60
N PRO A 200 -2.84 -6.43 11.91
CA PRO A 200 -1.72 -7.02 11.17
C PRO A 200 -1.68 -8.56 11.28
N LYS A 201 -1.91 -9.11 12.47
CA LYS A 201 -1.91 -10.57 12.68
C LYS A 201 -2.98 -11.28 11.86
N GLU A 202 -4.15 -10.68 11.70
CA GLU A 202 -5.24 -11.27 10.94
C GLU A 202 -4.97 -11.19 9.42
N ALA A 203 -4.36 -10.10 8.96
CA ALA A 203 -3.92 -9.98 7.57
C ALA A 203 -2.83 -11.00 7.22
N VAL A 204 -1.85 -11.19 8.10
CA VAL A 204 -0.81 -12.23 7.98
C VAL A 204 -1.46 -13.62 7.96
N ARG A 205 -2.28 -13.93 8.96
CA ARG A 205 -2.96 -15.22 9.09
C ARG A 205 -3.81 -15.58 7.87
N LEU A 206 -4.47 -14.60 7.26
CA LEU A 206 -5.27 -14.83 6.05
C LEU A 206 -4.41 -15.38 4.90
N CYS A 207 -3.26 -14.77 4.66
CA CYS A 207 -2.30 -15.24 3.65
C CYS A 207 -1.71 -16.60 4.03
N GLU A 208 -1.31 -16.79 5.31
CA GLU A 208 -0.77 -18.07 5.81
C GLU A 208 -1.76 -19.22 5.63
N LEU A 209 -3.04 -19.04 5.97
CA LEU A 209 -4.08 -20.05 5.75
C LEU A 209 -4.16 -20.43 4.27
N PHE A 210 -4.16 -19.45 3.39
CA PHE A 210 -4.23 -19.71 1.96
C PHE A 210 -3.01 -20.50 1.47
N PHE A 211 -1.80 -20.04 1.78
CA PHE A 211 -0.55 -20.66 1.33
C PHE A 211 -0.29 -22.04 1.98
N SER A 212 -0.84 -22.30 3.16
CA SER A 212 -0.81 -23.64 3.77
C SER A 212 -1.83 -24.61 3.18
N GLY A 213 -2.66 -24.16 2.25
CA GLY A 213 -3.68 -24.98 1.58
C GLY A 213 -5.07 -24.95 2.24
N ASP A 214 -5.24 -24.25 3.39
CA ASP A 214 -6.56 -24.03 4.01
C ASP A 214 -7.29 -22.85 3.34
N VAL A 215 -7.61 -23.02 2.06
CA VAL A 215 -8.33 -22.01 1.26
C VAL A 215 -9.72 -21.71 1.85
N ARG A 216 -10.38 -22.71 2.46
CA ARG A 216 -11.70 -22.50 3.08
C ARG A 216 -11.58 -21.66 4.36
N GLY A 217 -10.56 -21.90 5.17
CA GLY A 217 -10.26 -21.10 6.35
C GLY A 217 -9.91 -19.66 5.98
N ALA A 218 -9.09 -19.46 4.94
CA ALA A 218 -8.75 -18.14 4.41
C ALA A 218 -10.02 -17.39 3.93
N ALA A 219 -10.88 -18.04 3.15
CA ALA A 219 -12.13 -17.45 2.67
C ALA A 219 -13.10 -17.10 3.83
N ALA A 220 -13.21 -17.97 4.83
CA ALA A 220 -14.02 -17.71 6.01
C ALA A 220 -13.48 -16.51 6.82
N LEU A 221 -12.16 -16.41 6.97
CA LEU A 221 -11.52 -15.26 7.63
C LEU A 221 -11.72 -13.97 6.83
N GLN A 222 -11.55 -14.01 5.50
CA GLN A 222 -11.82 -12.88 4.61
C GLN A 222 -13.25 -12.34 4.82
N CYS A 223 -14.25 -13.22 4.82
CA CYS A 223 -15.65 -12.83 5.04
C CYS A 223 -15.89 -12.24 6.44
N ARG A 224 -15.24 -12.78 7.47
CA ARG A 224 -15.34 -12.24 8.84
C ARG A 224 -14.69 -10.86 9.00
N LEU A 225 -13.65 -10.57 8.23
CA LEU A 225 -12.95 -9.28 8.22
C LEU A 225 -13.72 -8.20 7.46
N LEU A 226 -14.66 -8.58 6.59
CA LEU A 226 -15.37 -7.65 5.71
C LEU A 226 -16.02 -6.47 6.45
N PRO A 227 -16.68 -6.60 7.60
CA PRO A 227 -17.25 -5.46 8.32
C PRO A 227 -16.19 -4.43 8.76
N VAL A 228 -14.97 -4.85 9.10
CA VAL A 228 -13.86 -3.94 9.43
C VAL A 228 -13.31 -3.30 8.16
N ILE A 229 -13.16 -4.07 7.09
CA ILE A 229 -12.70 -3.57 5.79
C ILE A 229 -13.66 -2.49 5.29
N ASP A 230 -14.97 -2.76 5.26
CA ASP A 230 -15.99 -1.79 4.84
C ASP A 230 -15.94 -0.50 5.67
N ALA A 231 -15.77 -0.63 6.99
CA ALA A 231 -15.65 0.51 7.88
C ALA A 231 -14.37 1.33 7.64
N LEU A 232 -13.24 0.67 7.30
CA LEU A 232 -11.97 1.32 6.96
C LEU A 232 -12.03 2.08 5.62
N PHE A 233 -12.98 1.74 4.76
CA PHE A 233 -13.19 2.41 3.46
C PHE A 233 -14.52 3.19 3.40
N SER A 234 -15.21 3.37 4.53
CA SER A 234 -16.47 4.14 4.60
C SER A 234 -16.26 5.63 4.34
N GLU A 235 -15.04 6.13 4.52
CA GLU A 235 -14.55 7.43 4.08
C GLU A 235 -13.23 7.26 3.32
N VAL A 236 -12.73 8.35 2.75
CA VAL A 236 -11.47 8.32 2.02
C VAL A 236 -10.32 7.84 2.92
N ASN A 237 -9.68 6.73 2.56
CA ASN A 237 -8.44 6.30 3.22
C ASN A 237 -7.35 7.39 3.04
N PRO A 238 -6.67 7.85 4.13
CA PRO A 238 -6.51 7.18 5.42
C PRO A 238 -7.40 7.67 6.58
N ILE A 239 -8.49 8.40 6.34
CA ILE A 239 -9.30 8.98 7.41
C ILE A 239 -9.71 7.91 8.46
N PRO A 240 -10.36 6.78 8.07
CA PRO A 240 -10.78 5.79 9.06
C PRO A 240 -9.61 5.06 9.75
N VAL A 241 -8.58 4.68 9.01
CA VAL A 241 -7.45 3.96 9.60
C VAL A 241 -6.70 4.82 10.63
N LYS A 242 -6.58 6.13 10.40
CA LYS A 242 -5.98 7.04 11.39
C LYS A 242 -6.86 7.20 12.64
N ALA A 243 -8.18 7.27 12.49
CA ALA A 243 -9.11 7.27 13.61
C ALA A 243 -8.99 5.99 14.47
N ALA A 244 -8.84 4.83 13.83
CA ALA A 244 -8.61 3.56 14.49
C ALA A 244 -7.27 3.53 15.24
N LEU A 245 -6.16 3.90 14.56
CA LEU A 245 -4.82 3.93 15.16
C LEU A 245 -4.71 4.91 16.32
N ALA A 246 -5.37 6.06 16.25
CA ALA A 246 -5.43 7.00 17.37
C ALA A 246 -6.13 6.36 18.60
N LYS A 247 -7.22 5.64 18.38
CA LYS A 247 -7.91 4.88 19.45
C LYS A 247 -7.00 3.80 20.06
N MET A 248 -6.14 3.19 19.24
CA MET A 248 -5.18 2.16 19.66
C MET A 248 -3.90 2.74 20.32
N GLY A 249 -3.73 4.08 20.35
CA GLY A 249 -2.57 4.73 20.96
C GLY A 249 -1.36 4.93 20.03
N TYR A 250 -1.54 4.76 18.72
CA TYR A 250 -0.49 4.99 17.72
C TYR A 250 -0.57 6.38 17.08
N GLY A 251 -0.52 7.42 17.88
CA GLY A 251 -0.57 8.81 17.45
C GLY A 251 -1.95 9.44 17.59
N THR A 252 -2.20 10.49 16.82
CA THR A 252 -3.48 11.19 16.78
C THR A 252 -4.23 10.90 15.47
N ASP A 253 -5.51 11.25 15.40
CA ASP A 253 -6.31 11.22 14.17
C ASP A 253 -6.19 12.50 13.33
N THR A 254 -5.18 13.33 13.63
CA THR A 254 -4.87 14.55 12.88
C THR A 254 -4.50 14.21 11.43
N LEU A 255 -5.15 14.90 10.52
CA LEU A 255 -4.93 14.82 9.08
C LEU A 255 -4.58 16.21 8.55
N ARG A 256 -3.83 16.27 7.46
CA ARG A 256 -3.60 17.54 6.75
C ARG A 256 -4.70 17.76 5.70
N LEU A 257 -5.13 19.00 5.55
CA LEU A 257 -6.06 19.36 4.48
C LEU A 257 -5.51 18.90 3.11
N PRO A 258 -6.37 18.42 2.21
CA PRO A 258 -7.83 18.55 2.22
C PRO A 258 -8.57 17.46 3.04
N LEU A 259 -7.86 16.54 3.67
CA LEU A 259 -8.48 15.51 4.51
C LEU A 259 -8.83 16.11 5.89
N THR A 260 -9.94 15.64 6.44
CA THR A 260 -10.48 16.06 7.74
C THR A 260 -10.66 14.85 8.66
N PRO A 261 -10.74 15.05 9.99
CA PRO A 261 -11.06 13.94 10.88
C PRO A 261 -12.35 13.22 10.50
N MET A 262 -12.41 11.93 10.82
CA MET A 262 -13.54 11.05 10.50
C MET A 262 -14.85 11.56 11.12
N GLU A 263 -15.93 11.46 10.35
CA GLU A 263 -17.30 11.77 10.82
C GLU A 263 -17.68 10.85 11.98
N GLU A 264 -18.29 11.42 13.04
CA GLU A 264 -18.45 10.73 14.32
C GLU A 264 -19.34 9.49 14.24
N GLY A 265 -20.40 9.53 13.45
CA GLY A 265 -21.27 8.37 13.25
C GLY A 265 -20.54 7.20 12.58
N ARG A 266 -19.74 7.47 11.57
CA ARG A 266 -18.90 6.46 10.88
C ARG A 266 -17.78 5.96 11.78
N ARG A 267 -17.17 6.84 12.56
CA ARG A 267 -16.15 6.48 13.57
C ARG A 267 -16.72 5.50 14.60
N ALA A 268 -17.94 5.71 15.08
CA ALA A 268 -18.60 4.78 16.01
C ALA A 268 -18.78 3.39 15.38
N VAL A 269 -19.18 3.31 14.10
CA VAL A 269 -19.32 2.05 13.36
C VAL A 269 -17.97 1.34 13.24
N LEU A 270 -16.89 2.05 12.85
CA LEU A 270 -15.55 1.50 12.75
C LEU A 270 -15.06 0.95 14.09
N LEU A 271 -15.15 1.72 15.17
CA LEU A 271 -14.70 1.29 16.49
C LEU A 271 -15.52 0.10 17.02
N ASN A 272 -16.82 0.04 16.68
CA ASN A 272 -17.64 -1.11 17.03
C ASN A 272 -17.24 -2.37 16.25
N ALA A 273 -16.92 -2.25 14.96
CA ALA A 273 -16.43 -3.38 14.16
C ALA A 273 -15.08 -3.91 14.70
N LEU A 274 -14.18 -3.02 15.14
CA LEU A 274 -12.88 -3.39 15.72
C LEU A 274 -12.99 -4.09 17.07
N LYS A 275 -14.00 -3.77 17.90
CA LYS A 275 -14.23 -4.46 19.18
C LYS A 275 -14.39 -5.97 19.05
N ALA A 276 -14.98 -6.45 17.95
CA ALA A 276 -15.11 -7.88 17.67
C ALA A 276 -13.75 -8.58 17.52
N TRP A 277 -12.66 -7.83 17.36
CA TRP A 277 -11.28 -8.28 17.19
C TRP A 277 -10.38 -7.93 18.39
N GLY A 278 -10.95 -7.44 19.49
CA GLY A 278 -10.23 -7.09 20.70
C GLY A 278 -9.46 -5.77 20.64
N VAL A 279 -9.87 -4.89 19.74
CA VAL A 279 -9.26 -3.56 19.52
C VAL A 279 -10.19 -2.44 19.97
#